data_2f6e950a9c919cb55224054111c9c9aa
#
_entry.id   2f6e950a9c919cb55224054111c9c9aa
#
_cell.length_a   1.000
_cell.length_b   1.000
_cell.length_c   1.000
_cell.angle_alpha   90.00
_cell.angle_beta   90.00
_cell.angle_gamma   90.00
#
_symmetry.space_group_name_H-M   'P 1'
#
loop_
_entity.id
_entity.type
_entity.pdbx_description
1 polymer ?
#
loop_
_entity_poly.entity_id
_entity_poly.type
_entity_poly.pdbx_seq_one_letter_code
_entity_poly.pdbx_strand_id
1 'polypeptide(L)'
;MIIVAKPALLAKLTAKEGQRDALLTVIADLGMRNVSGEPGTEVYVAHKDQNDENVVWFYEMYSDSDALSAHGGSDAMKEFGRATGEYLAGRPDLIFLEPVCAKGLEL
;
A
#
# COMPACT_ATOMS: atom_id res chain seq x y z
N MET A 1 14.70 -25.62 8.92
CA MET A 1 14.95 -24.18 8.93
C MET A 1 13.92 -23.46 8.11
N ILE A 2 13.44 -22.37 8.61
CA ILE A 2 12.44 -21.58 7.91
C ILE A 2 13.13 -20.46 7.14
N ILE A 3 12.91 -20.40 5.86
CA ILE A 3 13.31 -19.26 5.07
C ILE A 3 12.17 -18.27 5.13
N VAL A 4 12.45 -17.10 5.68
CA VAL A 4 11.44 -16.06 5.77
C VAL A 4 11.25 -15.46 4.39
N ALA A 5 10.08 -15.68 3.83
CA ALA A 5 9.69 -15.01 2.58
C ALA A 5 9.52 -13.52 2.86
N LYS A 6 9.76 -12.71 1.85
CA LYS A 6 9.44 -11.29 1.92
C LYS A 6 7.92 -11.14 2.02
N PRO A 7 7.39 -10.46 3.03
CA PRO A 7 5.95 -10.30 3.13
C PRO A 7 5.43 -9.33 2.06
N ALA A 8 4.26 -9.65 1.55
CA ALA A 8 3.58 -8.80 0.58
C ALA A 8 2.13 -8.63 0.95
N LEU A 9 1.49 -7.63 0.39
CA LEU A 9 0.08 -7.43 0.61
C LEU A 9 -0.58 -6.73 -0.59
N LEU A 10 -1.87 -7.00 -0.73
CA LEU A 10 -2.78 -6.20 -1.53
C LEU A 10 -3.62 -5.36 -0.59
N ALA A 11 -3.72 -4.08 -0.86
CA ALA A 11 -4.61 -3.19 -0.14
C ALA A 11 -5.66 -2.65 -1.11
N LYS A 12 -6.92 -2.84 -0.78
CA LYS A 12 -8.03 -2.29 -1.56
C LYS A 12 -8.58 -1.08 -0.83
N LEU A 13 -8.48 0.07 -1.47
CA LEU A 13 -9.06 1.31 -0.97
C LEU A 13 -10.26 1.67 -1.83
N THR A 14 -11.42 1.83 -1.19
CA THR A 14 -12.62 2.26 -1.88
C THR A 14 -12.88 3.72 -1.53
N ALA A 15 -12.80 4.59 -2.52
CA ALA A 15 -13.09 6.00 -2.36
C ALA A 15 -14.59 6.23 -2.30
N LYS A 16 -15.00 7.29 -1.64
CA LYS A 16 -16.35 7.81 -1.80
C LYS A 16 -16.59 8.13 -3.25
N GLU A 17 -17.83 8.05 -3.69
CA GLU A 17 -18.19 8.27 -5.09
C GLU A 17 -17.61 9.59 -5.61
N GLY A 18 -16.92 9.52 -6.73
CA GLY A 18 -16.29 10.68 -7.37
C GLY A 18 -15.01 11.17 -6.71
N GLN A 19 -14.50 10.51 -5.66
CA GLN A 19 -13.35 10.98 -4.89
C GLN A 19 -12.05 10.22 -5.19
N ARG A 20 -12.05 9.27 -6.11
CA ARG A 20 -10.84 8.50 -6.39
C ARG A 20 -9.67 9.37 -6.87
N ASP A 21 -9.93 10.36 -7.72
CA ASP A 21 -8.85 11.22 -8.22
C ASP A 21 -8.23 12.07 -7.09
N ALA A 22 -9.06 12.58 -6.18
CA ALA A 22 -8.57 13.30 -5.00
C ALA A 22 -7.74 12.39 -4.10
N LEU A 23 -8.20 11.15 -3.87
CA LEU A 23 -7.46 10.14 -3.12
C LEU A 23 -6.12 9.85 -3.79
N LEU A 24 -6.11 9.65 -5.09
CA LEU A 24 -4.88 9.37 -5.84
C LEU A 24 -3.88 10.52 -5.80
N THR A 25 -4.35 11.75 -5.74
CA THR A 25 -3.47 12.91 -5.58
C THR A 25 -2.72 12.85 -4.25
N VAL A 26 -3.39 12.50 -3.16
CA VAL A 26 -2.74 12.34 -1.86
C VAL A 26 -1.75 11.17 -1.89
N ILE A 27 -2.13 10.05 -2.51
CA ILE A 27 -1.26 8.89 -2.63
C ILE A 27 0.01 9.23 -3.42
N ALA A 28 -0.13 9.89 -4.56
CA ALA A 28 0.98 10.22 -5.45
C ALA A 28 1.97 11.19 -4.80
N ASP A 29 1.51 12.07 -3.93
CA ASP A 29 2.36 13.01 -3.22
C ASP A 29 2.80 12.45 -1.86
N LEU A 30 1.92 12.45 -0.87
CA LEU A 30 2.26 12.09 0.50
C LEU A 30 2.66 10.62 0.61
N GLY A 31 1.89 9.71 0.01
CA GLY A 31 2.16 8.29 0.07
C GLY A 31 3.54 7.95 -0.50
N MET A 32 3.86 8.45 -1.67
CA MET A 32 5.14 8.18 -2.31
C MET A 32 6.33 8.82 -1.58
N ARG A 33 6.16 10.03 -1.03
CA ARG A 33 7.18 10.66 -0.20
C ARG A 33 7.48 9.82 1.04
N ASN A 34 6.45 9.29 1.68
CA ASN A 34 6.61 8.49 2.89
C ASN A 34 7.42 7.23 2.61
N VAL A 35 7.06 6.47 1.58
CA VAL A 35 7.75 5.21 1.30
C VAL A 35 9.15 5.42 0.72
N SER A 36 9.41 6.57 0.11
CA SER A 36 10.76 6.92 -0.38
C SER A 36 11.79 6.92 0.74
N GLY A 37 11.39 7.19 1.98
CA GLY A 37 12.26 7.15 3.14
C GLY A 37 12.31 5.79 3.84
N GLU A 38 11.71 4.76 3.27
CA GLU A 38 11.61 3.43 3.87
C GLU A 38 12.41 2.41 3.06
N PRO A 39 13.68 2.16 3.42
CA PRO A 39 14.51 1.22 2.63
C PRO A 39 13.97 -0.21 2.62
N GLY A 40 13.18 -0.58 3.62
CA GLY A 40 12.56 -1.92 3.69
C GLY A 40 11.30 -2.07 2.86
N THR A 41 10.74 -0.99 2.32
CA THR A 41 9.61 -1.05 1.40
C THR A 41 10.15 -1.19 -0.02
N GLU A 42 10.15 -2.42 -0.53
CA GLU A 42 10.81 -2.73 -1.81
C GLU A 42 9.91 -2.49 -3.02
N VAL A 43 8.61 -2.71 -2.85
CA VAL A 43 7.62 -2.47 -3.91
C VAL A 43 6.42 -1.76 -3.29
N TYR A 44 5.95 -0.72 -3.96
CA TYR A 44 4.79 0.03 -3.51
C TYR A 44 4.15 0.66 -4.74
N VAL A 45 3.10 0.04 -5.24
CA VAL A 45 2.47 0.45 -6.50
C VAL A 45 0.98 0.67 -6.29
N ALA A 46 0.50 1.84 -6.64
CA ALA A 46 -0.91 2.15 -6.64
C ALA A 46 -1.50 1.95 -8.03
N HIS A 47 -2.68 1.36 -8.09
CA HIS A 47 -3.38 1.03 -9.33
C HIS A 47 -4.80 1.55 -9.29
N LYS A 48 -5.32 1.96 -10.43
CA LYS A 48 -6.76 2.15 -10.60
C LYS A 48 -7.37 0.81 -10.96
N ASP A 49 -8.48 0.44 -10.30
CA ASP A 49 -9.29 -0.67 -10.77
C ASP A 49 -9.89 -0.30 -12.12
N GLN A 50 -9.86 -1.21 -13.09
CA GLN A 50 -10.36 -0.93 -14.43
C GLN A 50 -11.88 -0.98 -14.53
N ASN A 51 -12.54 -1.66 -13.61
CA ASN A 51 -13.98 -1.89 -13.66
C ASN A 51 -14.76 -1.11 -12.61
N ASP A 52 -14.12 -0.78 -11.49
CA ASP A 52 -14.74 -0.01 -10.41
C ASP A 52 -14.03 1.34 -10.31
N GLU A 53 -14.75 2.40 -10.67
CA GLU A 53 -14.20 3.76 -10.73
C GLU A 53 -13.86 4.35 -9.37
N ASN A 54 -14.25 3.70 -8.28
CA ASN A 54 -13.98 4.17 -6.92
C ASN A 54 -12.86 3.39 -6.23
N VAL A 55 -12.29 2.39 -6.87
CA VAL A 55 -11.32 1.49 -6.22
C VAL A 55 -9.89 1.78 -6.66
N VAL A 56 -9.00 1.81 -5.66
CA VAL A 56 -7.55 1.85 -5.81
C VAL A 56 -6.98 0.59 -5.19
N TRP A 57 -6.04 -0.05 -5.89
CA TRP A 57 -5.34 -1.21 -5.38
C TRP A 57 -3.88 -0.88 -5.17
N PHE A 58 -3.34 -1.25 -3.99
CA PHE A 58 -1.90 -1.28 -3.78
C PHE A 58 -1.39 -2.71 -3.87
N TYR A 59 -0.24 -2.89 -4.52
CA TYR A 59 0.60 -4.03 -4.28
C TYR A 59 1.85 -3.55 -3.56
N GLU A 60 2.18 -4.22 -2.44
CA GLU A 60 3.30 -3.83 -1.60
C GLU A 60 4.13 -5.06 -1.25
N MET A 61 5.46 -4.90 -1.21
CA MET A 61 6.36 -5.96 -0.78
C MET A 61 7.45 -5.35 0.09
N TYR A 62 7.79 -6.06 1.16
CA TYR A 62 8.73 -5.62 2.18
C TYR A 62 9.90 -6.58 2.29
N SER A 63 11.07 -6.07 2.71
CA SER A 63 12.28 -6.89 2.83
C SER A 63 12.13 -7.99 3.88
N ASP A 64 11.39 -7.71 4.97
CA ASP A 64 11.11 -8.65 6.05
C ASP A 64 9.89 -8.19 6.85
N SER A 65 9.51 -8.97 7.85
CA SER A 65 8.35 -8.65 8.70
C SER A 65 8.59 -7.40 9.57
N ASP A 66 9.83 -7.12 9.94
CA ASP A 66 10.15 -5.90 10.70
C ASP A 66 9.93 -4.65 9.86
N ALA A 67 10.29 -4.70 8.57
CA ALA A 67 10.04 -3.61 7.64
C ALA A 67 8.54 -3.36 7.44
N LEU A 68 7.75 -4.43 7.33
CA LEU A 68 6.29 -4.31 7.23
C LEU A 68 5.71 -3.69 8.50
N SER A 69 6.16 -4.13 9.68
CA SER A 69 5.70 -3.57 10.95
C SER A 69 6.10 -2.11 11.10
N ALA A 70 7.32 -1.75 10.70
CA ALA A 70 7.80 -0.37 10.75
C ALA A 70 6.96 0.54 9.85
N HIS A 71 6.61 0.08 8.65
CA HIS A 71 5.73 0.83 7.73
C HIS A 71 4.35 1.05 8.36
N GLY A 72 3.71 -0.03 8.80
CA GLY A 72 2.34 0.03 9.32
C GLY A 72 2.20 0.80 10.63
N GLY A 73 3.24 0.80 11.46
CA GLY A 73 3.24 1.46 12.75
C GLY A 73 3.84 2.87 12.76
N SER A 74 4.26 3.39 11.61
CA SER A 74 4.94 4.67 11.54
C SER A 74 4.01 5.87 11.76
N ASP A 75 4.59 7.00 12.19
CA ASP A 75 3.87 8.27 12.27
C ASP A 75 3.43 8.74 10.88
N ALA A 76 4.28 8.46 9.87
CA ALA A 76 3.94 8.75 8.47
C ALA A 76 2.68 8.02 8.02
N MET A 77 2.52 6.76 8.44
CA MET A 77 1.31 5.99 8.12
C MET A 77 0.06 6.56 8.81
N LYS A 78 0.20 7.01 10.04
CA LYS A 78 -0.90 7.69 10.74
C LYS A 78 -1.31 8.97 10.06
N GLU A 79 -0.34 9.77 9.61
CA GLU A 79 -0.59 10.99 8.86
C GLU A 79 -1.28 10.68 7.53
N PHE A 80 -0.80 9.66 6.84
CA PHE A 80 -1.41 9.19 5.59
C PHE A 80 -2.87 8.78 5.81
N GLY A 81 -3.14 8.05 6.89
CA GLY A 81 -4.51 7.67 7.26
C GLY A 81 -5.42 8.88 7.50
N ARG A 82 -4.91 9.91 8.16
CA ARG A 82 -5.67 11.15 8.36
C ARG A 82 -5.92 11.88 7.05
N ALA A 83 -4.90 11.96 6.20
CA ALA A 83 -4.99 12.70 4.93
C ALA A 83 -5.92 12.00 3.92
N THR A 84 -6.01 10.68 3.95
CA THR A 84 -6.86 9.91 3.03
C THR A 84 -8.26 9.65 3.55
N GLY A 85 -8.45 9.71 4.88
CA GLY A 85 -9.69 9.28 5.53
C GLY A 85 -10.94 9.98 5.03
N GLU A 86 -10.84 11.26 4.70
CA GLU A 86 -12.01 12.02 4.19
C GLU A 86 -12.47 11.56 2.81
N TYR A 87 -11.59 10.90 2.05
CA TYR A 87 -11.91 10.41 0.70
C TYR A 87 -12.35 8.96 0.67
N LEU A 88 -12.19 8.23 1.77
CA LEU A 88 -12.49 6.79 1.83
C LEU A 88 -13.93 6.53 2.25
N ALA A 89 -14.56 5.57 1.56
CA ALA A 89 -15.90 5.10 1.89
C ALA A 89 -15.92 4.19 3.13
N GLY A 90 -14.78 3.64 3.50
CA GLY A 90 -14.64 2.74 4.64
C GLY A 90 -13.19 2.37 4.87
N ARG A 91 -12.95 1.40 5.74
CA ARG A 91 -11.60 0.90 5.99
C ARG A 91 -11.02 0.24 4.75
N PRO A 92 -9.72 0.40 4.48
CA PRO A 92 -9.06 -0.43 3.48
C PRO A 92 -9.16 -1.91 3.79
N ASP A 93 -9.31 -2.74 2.77
CA ASP A 93 -9.22 -4.19 2.89
C ASP A 93 -7.77 -4.59 2.66
N LEU A 94 -7.19 -5.31 3.61
CA LEU A 94 -5.80 -5.77 3.53
C LEU A 94 -5.77 -7.28 3.33
N ILE A 95 -5.07 -7.72 2.29
CA ILE A 95 -4.90 -9.14 1.98
C ILE A 95 -3.40 -9.43 2.02
N PHE A 96 -2.97 -10.24 2.99
CA PHE A 96 -1.57 -10.56 3.17
C PHE A 96 -1.18 -11.74 2.28
N LEU A 97 -0.04 -11.60 1.61
CA LEU A 97 0.42 -12.54 0.59
C LEU A 97 1.85 -12.98 0.89
N GLU A 98 2.17 -14.19 0.44
CA GLU A 98 3.54 -14.69 0.45
C GLU A 98 3.99 -14.89 -0.99
N PRO A 99 4.97 -14.11 -1.47
CA PRO A 99 5.51 -14.30 -2.81
C PRO A 99 6.20 -15.65 -2.95
N VAL A 100 5.97 -16.33 -4.06
CA VAL A 100 6.52 -17.66 -4.31
C VAL A 100 7.54 -17.63 -5.45
N CYS A 101 7.21 -16.95 -6.53
CA CYS A 101 8.10 -16.80 -7.68
C CYS A 101 7.78 -15.50 -8.38
N ALA A 102 8.77 -14.90 -9.01
CA ALA A 102 8.60 -13.61 -9.64
C ALA A 102 9.55 -13.42 -10.82
N LYS A 103 9.11 -12.58 -11.74
CA LYS A 103 9.93 -11.96 -12.75
C LYS A 103 9.81 -10.46 -12.54
N GLY A 104 10.95 -9.77 -12.56
CA GLY A 104 10.96 -8.31 -12.42
C GLY A 104 11.25 -7.82 -11.00
N LEU A 105 11.29 -8.72 -10.01
CA LEU A 105 11.73 -8.40 -8.66
C LEU A 105 12.37 -9.61 -7.99
N GLU A 106 13.19 -9.36 -6.98
CA GLU A 106 13.86 -10.40 -6.22
C GLU A 106 13.07 -10.76 -4.97
N LEU A 107 12.98 -12.05 -4.72
CA LEU A 107 12.31 -12.57 -3.52
C LEU A 107 13.28 -12.96 -2.43
#